data_001da0a057f5bf2f356b10634ec8d4a7
#
_entry.id   001da0a057f5bf2f356b10634ec8d4a7
#
_cell.length_a   1.000
_cell.length_b   1.000
_cell.length_c   1.000
_cell.angle_alpha   90.00
_cell.angle_beta   90.00
_cell.angle_gamma   90.00
#
_symmetry.space_group_name_H-M   'P 1'
#
loop_
_entity.id
_entity.type
_entity.pdbx_description
1 polymer ?
#
loop_
_entity_poly.entity_id
_entity_poly.type
_entity_poly.pdbx_seq_one_letter_code
_entity_poly.pdbx_strand_id
1 'polypeptide(L)'
;PVVRRNTERAPEPKRIGKFTKGQWFLIVVIGGFGLLFAAAMAVLFVRWFISLDFMRDFMTTYPGESHLPEGAPVGFPAWLGWQHFFNMFLIVLIIRSGWQVRTQARPPATWVRNNEGLIKTKGTPKRISINLWSHFAFDSLWVTNGVIFIVLLFVSGQWMRVVPTSWDVIPNAISAGLQYVSLDWPTDNGWVNYNSLQLIAYFMTIFIAAPLAVITGARMSGAWPARATRLNKLYPVEWARAIHLPVMLYFVFFIFIHVVLVFATGALRNLNHMYAAQGSLDGVQYADNWTGFWIFFASLVVVIGGVIAARPLVFAPIAGLMGKVGR
;
A
#
# COMPACT_ATOMS: atom_id res chain seq x y z
N PRO A 1 32.39 3.82 -67.23
CA PRO A 1 32.49 3.18 -65.95
C PRO A 1 31.47 3.81 -65.02
N VAL A 2 30.49 2.96 -64.63
CA VAL A 2 29.43 3.36 -63.70
C VAL A 2 30.04 3.25 -62.29
N VAL A 3 30.31 4.39 -61.65
CA VAL A 3 30.73 4.46 -60.26
C VAL A 3 29.52 4.12 -59.39
N ARG A 4 29.42 2.88 -58.88
CA ARG A 4 28.48 2.51 -57.82
C ARG A 4 28.89 3.25 -56.56
N ARG A 5 28.15 4.33 -56.18
CA ARG A 5 28.21 4.92 -54.85
C ARG A 5 27.82 3.85 -53.81
N ASN A 6 28.77 3.44 -53.04
CA ASN A 6 28.56 2.58 -51.85
C ASN A 6 27.84 3.49 -50.82
N THR A 7 26.51 3.45 -50.78
CA THR A 7 25.75 4.10 -49.73
C THR A 7 25.89 3.23 -48.48
N GLU A 8 26.88 3.54 -47.67
CA GLU A 8 26.94 2.96 -46.29
C GLU A 8 25.61 3.27 -45.59
N ARG A 9 24.87 2.24 -45.27
CA ARG A 9 23.64 2.41 -44.47
C ARG A 9 24.05 3.00 -43.13
N ALA A 10 23.44 4.13 -42.78
CA ALA A 10 23.60 4.71 -41.46
C ALA A 10 23.36 3.65 -40.36
N PRO A 11 24.19 3.61 -39.31
CA PRO A 11 24.04 2.61 -38.25
C PRO A 11 22.63 2.66 -37.66
N GLU A 12 22.01 1.49 -37.50
CA GLU A 12 20.65 1.42 -36.93
C GLU A 12 20.62 2.03 -35.54
N PRO A 13 19.62 2.92 -35.26
CA PRO A 13 19.54 3.59 -33.99
C PRO A 13 19.32 2.57 -32.85
N LYS A 14 20.04 2.71 -31.75
CA LYS A 14 19.88 1.85 -30.56
C LYS A 14 18.44 1.89 -30.06
N ARG A 15 17.80 0.73 -29.97
CA ARG A 15 16.43 0.54 -29.48
C ARG A 15 16.42 0.10 -28.01
N ILE A 16 15.42 0.55 -27.26
CA ILE A 16 15.08 0.08 -25.92
C ILE A 16 13.74 -0.66 -26.07
N GLY A 17 13.77 -1.99 -26.06
CA GLY A 17 12.62 -2.81 -26.45
C GLY A 17 12.23 -2.59 -27.92
N LYS A 18 10.98 -2.22 -28.18
CA LYS A 18 10.46 -2.00 -29.56
C LYS A 18 10.78 -0.62 -30.13
N PHE A 19 11.18 0.36 -29.31
CA PHE A 19 11.27 1.77 -29.69
C PHE A 19 12.70 2.34 -29.55
N THR A 20 13.03 3.33 -30.37
CA THR A 20 14.24 4.14 -30.22
C THR A 20 14.10 5.13 -29.05
N LYS A 21 15.21 5.69 -28.57
CA LYS A 21 15.18 6.74 -27.51
C LYS A 21 14.30 7.93 -27.88
N GLY A 22 14.33 8.38 -29.15
CA GLY A 22 13.49 9.46 -29.64
C GLY A 22 12.00 9.09 -29.65
N GLN A 23 11.66 7.87 -30.05
CA GLN A 23 10.29 7.38 -29.99
C GLN A 23 9.79 7.27 -28.54
N TRP A 24 10.63 6.78 -27.61
CA TRP A 24 10.30 6.78 -26.18
C TRP A 24 10.06 8.18 -25.64
N PHE A 25 10.90 9.15 -26.00
CA PHE A 25 10.71 10.55 -25.62
C PHE A 25 9.36 11.08 -26.12
N LEU A 26 9.03 10.86 -27.39
CA LEU A 26 7.74 11.26 -27.96
C LEU A 26 6.54 10.57 -27.27
N ILE A 27 6.63 9.26 -26.99
CA ILE A 27 5.59 8.51 -26.27
C ILE A 27 5.38 9.11 -24.89
N VAL A 28 6.46 9.39 -24.14
CA VAL A 28 6.35 9.96 -22.79
C VAL A 28 5.78 11.38 -22.83
N VAL A 29 6.24 12.21 -23.77
CA VAL A 29 5.77 13.61 -23.90
C VAL A 29 4.31 13.64 -24.36
N ILE A 30 3.98 13.00 -25.47
CA ILE A 30 2.61 13.01 -26.02
C ILE A 30 1.64 12.27 -25.09
N GLY A 31 2.05 11.11 -24.56
CA GLY A 31 1.26 10.37 -23.60
C GLY A 31 1.06 11.14 -22.29
N GLY A 32 2.09 11.84 -21.80
CA GLY A 32 2.00 12.70 -20.63
C GLY A 32 1.03 13.86 -20.83
N PHE A 33 1.15 14.57 -21.94
CA PHE A 33 0.19 15.63 -22.30
C PHE A 33 -1.22 15.11 -22.49
N GLY A 34 -1.39 13.96 -23.16
CA GLY A 34 -2.70 13.32 -23.32
C GLY A 34 -3.34 12.95 -21.99
N LEU A 35 -2.54 12.42 -21.05
CA LEU A 35 -3.00 12.08 -19.70
C LEU A 35 -3.39 13.34 -18.91
N LEU A 36 -2.57 14.39 -18.94
CA LEU A 36 -2.88 15.65 -18.28
C LEU A 36 -4.15 16.30 -18.86
N PHE A 37 -4.30 16.28 -20.19
CA PHE A 37 -5.50 16.76 -20.86
C PHE A 37 -6.75 15.98 -20.42
N ALA A 38 -6.67 14.63 -20.42
CA ALA A 38 -7.76 13.79 -19.98
C ALA A 38 -8.13 14.03 -18.50
N ALA A 39 -7.11 14.22 -17.64
CA ALA A 39 -7.34 14.58 -16.24
C ALA A 39 -8.02 15.95 -16.09
N ALA A 40 -7.57 16.95 -16.85
CA ALA A 40 -8.20 18.28 -16.84
C ALA A 40 -9.67 18.21 -17.32
N MET A 41 -9.93 17.46 -18.38
CA MET A 41 -11.31 17.24 -18.86
C MET A 41 -12.18 16.52 -17.84
N ALA A 42 -11.65 15.53 -17.11
CA ALA A 42 -12.36 14.88 -16.02
C ALA A 42 -12.72 15.84 -14.88
N VAL A 43 -11.77 16.69 -14.48
CA VAL A 43 -12.02 17.74 -13.48
C VAL A 43 -13.11 18.71 -13.96
N LEU A 44 -13.02 19.22 -15.19
CA LEU A 44 -14.02 20.15 -15.76
C LEU A 44 -15.40 19.50 -15.84
N PHE A 45 -15.46 18.25 -16.29
CA PHE A 45 -16.70 17.49 -16.36
C PHE A 45 -17.33 17.32 -14.98
N VAL A 46 -16.54 16.92 -13.97
CA VAL A 46 -17.07 16.74 -12.61
C VAL A 46 -17.52 18.07 -12.02
N ARG A 47 -16.76 19.16 -12.20
CA ARG A 47 -17.19 20.50 -11.77
C ARG A 47 -18.50 20.95 -12.41
N TRP A 48 -18.66 20.69 -13.70
CA TRP A 48 -19.94 20.92 -14.38
C TRP A 48 -21.03 20.03 -13.82
N PHE A 49 -20.77 18.73 -13.64
CA PHE A 49 -21.75 17.76 -13.15
C PHE A 49 -22.29 18.11 -11.76
N ILE A 50 -21.39 18.46 -10.82
CA ILE A 50 -21.79 18.88 -9.47
C ILE A 50 -22.48 20.25 -9.43
N SER A 51 -22.42 21.05 -10.50
CA SER A 51 -23.14 22.31 -10.61
C SER A 51 -24.61 22.17 -11.00
N LEU A 52 -25.04 20.99 -11.42
CA LEU A 52 -26.43 20.68 -11.74
C LEU A 52 -27.30 20.65 -10.47
N ASP A 53 -28.52 21.13 -10.56
CA ASP A 53 -29.40 21.32 -9.37
C ASP A 53 -29.60 20.01 -8.60
N PHE A 54 -29.89 18.89 -9.29
CA PHE A 54 -30.10 17.60 -8.64
C PHE A 54 -28.84 17.10 -7.93
N MET A 55 -27.64 17.44 -8.43
CA MET A 55 -26.37 17.07 -7.79
C MET A 55 -26.06 17.97 -6.60
N ARG A 56 -26.42 19.26 -6.67
CA ARG A 56 -26.32 20.15 -5.50
C ARG A 56 -27.23 19.68 -4.37
N ASP A 57 -28.49 19.31 -4.68
CA ASP A 57 -29.43 18.76 -3.71
C ASP A 57 -28.88 17.44 -3.11
N PHE A 58 -28.31 16.56 -3.96
CA PHE A 58 -27.66 15.34 -3.51
C PHE A 58 -26.50 15.63 -2.55
N MET A 59 -25.58 16.53 -2.91
CA MET A 59 -24.41 16.87 -2.09
C MET A 59 -24.78 17.67 -0.83
N THR A 60 -25.93 18.37 -0.83
CA THR A 60 -26.47 19.01 0.38
C THR A 60 -27.02 17.96 1.34
N THR A 61 -27.68 16.92 0.81
CA THR A 61 -28.22 15.81 1.61
C THR A 61 -27.09 14.89 2.12
N TYR A 62 -26.06 14.67 1.30
CA TYR A 62 -24.91 13.82 1.59
C TYR A 62 -23.61 14.61 1.39
N PRO A 63 -23.17 15.38 2.38
CA PRO A 63 -22.03 16.31 2.23
C PRO A 63 -20.66 15.65 2.11
N GLY A 64 -20.57 14.35 2.30
CA GLY A 64 -19.33 13.59 2.22
C GLY A 64 -18.83 13.03 3.55
N GLU A 65 -19.41 13.44 4.66
CA GLU A 65 -19.06 12.97 6.00
C GLU A 65 -20.02 11.91 6.51
N SER A 66 -19.49 10.97 7.30
CA SER A 66 -20.31 9.99 8.03
C SER A 66 -20.39 10.38 9.50
N HIS A 67 -21.54 10.15 10.11
CA HIS A 67 -21.68 10.29 11.55
C HIS A 67 -20.96 9.14 12.26
N LEU A 68 -20.11 9.49 13.22
CA LEU A 68 -19.49 8.51 14.11
C LEU A 68 -20.52 7.98 15.12
N PRO A 69 -20.40 6.70 15.54
CA PRO A 69 -21.18 6.17 16.65
C PRO A 69 -20.99 6.98 17.92
N GLU A 70 -22.03 7.02 18.76
CA GLU A 70 -21.93 7.62 20.09
C GLU A 70 -20.79 6.95 20.90
N GLY A 71 -19.96 7.77 21.56
CA GLY A 71 -18.80 7.29 22.32
C GLY A 71 -17.57 6.99 21.48
N ALA A 72 -17.57 7.29 20.18
CA ALA A 72 -16.37 7.14 19.36
C ALA A 72 -15.23 8.04 19.90
N PRO A 73 -14.01 7.51 20.03
CA PRO A 73 -12.88 8.28 20.57
C PRO A 73 -12.45 9.38 19.60
N VAL A 74 -12.13 10.54 20.15
CA VAL A 74 -11.53 11.64 19.39
C VAL A 74 -10.00 11.53 19.46
N GLY A 75 -9.36 11.80 18.35
CA GLY A 75 -7.91 11.86 18.26
C GLY A 75 -7.24 10.53 18.02
N PHE A 76 -5.91 10.61 17.89
CA PHE A 76 -5.04 9.48 17.61
C PHE A 76 -4.21 9.14 18.85
N PRO A 77 -4.39 7.98 19.47
CA PRO A 77 -3.52 7.56 20.56
C PRO A 77 -2.10 7.28 20.04
N ALA A 78 -1.08 7.47 20.86
CA ALA A 78 0.32 7.30 20.47
C ALA A 78 0.63 5.89 19.91
N TRP A 79 -0.08 4.84 20.38
CA TRP A 79 0.09 3.50 19.84
C TRP A 79 -0.27 3.40 18.35
N LEU A 80 -1.21 4.22 17.87
CA LEU A 80 -1.60 4.23 16.45
C LEU A 80 -0.46 4.75 15.57
N GLY A 81 0.27 5.78 16.01
CA GLY A 81 1.47 6.27 15.33
C GLY A 81 2.55 5.19 15.20
N TRP A 82 2.81 4.43 16.28
CA TRP A 82 3.74 3.30 16.24
C TRP A 82 3.27 2.19 15.30
N GLN A 83 1.99 1.84 15.33
CA GLN A 83 1.42 0.84 14.42
C GLN A 83 1.50 1.30 12.96
N HIS A 84 1.26 2.58 12.70
CA HIS A 84 1.41 3.16 11.37
C HIS A 84 2.87 3.09 10.90
N PHE A 85 3.84 3.44 11.74
CA PHE A 85 5.25 3.31 11.42
C PHE A 85 5.65 1.86 11.08
N PHE A 86 5.27 0.88 11.91
CA PHE A 86 5.60 -0.52 11.64
C PHE A 86 4.91 -1.03 10.37
N ASN A 87 3.68 -0.64 10.11
CA ASN A 87 3.01 -0.96 8.84
C ASN A 87 3.74 -0.36 7.65
N MET A 88 4.11 0.92 7.69
CA MET A 88 4.88 1.59 6.64
C MET A 88 6.22 0.88 6.39
N PHE A 89 6.97 0.58 7.44
CA PHE A 89 8.26 -0.09 7.35
C PHE A 89 8.15 -1.49 6.73
N LEU A 90 7.23 -2.30 7.25
CA LEU A 90 7.09 -3.69 6.84
C LEU A 90 6.48 -3.82 5.44
N ILE A 91 5.45 -3.03 5.09
CA ILE A 91 4.79 -3.14 3.79
C ILE A 91 5.74 -2.78 2.63
N VAL A 92 6.62 -1.79 2.81
CA VAL A 92 7.64 -1.44 1.80
C VAL A 92 8.60 -2.60 1.57
N LEU A 93 9.04 -3.27 2.64
CA LEU A 93 9.93 -4.43 2.55
C LEU A 93 9.23 -5.66 1.96
N ILE A 94 7.95 -5.88 2.27
CA ILE A 94 7.11 -6.95 1.71
C ILE A 94 6.92 -6.75 0.21
N ILE A 95 6.51 -5.56 -0.23
CA ILE A 95 6.34 -5.24 -1.66
C ILE A 95 7.65 -5.45 -2.40
N ARG A 96 8.76 -4.94 -1.87
CA ARG A 96 10.09 -5.11 -2.48
C ARG A 96 10.50 -6.58 -2.58
N SER A 97 10.40 -7.34 -1.49
CA SER A 97 10.78 -8.76 -1.48
C SER A 97 9.86 -9.61 -2.35
N GLY A 98 8.56 -9.35 -2.36
CA GLY A 98 7.59 -10.01 -3.23
C GLY A 98 7.89 -9.74 -4.72
N TRP A 99 8.25 -8.51 -5.07
CA TRP A 99 8.70 -8.18 -6.42
C TRP A 99 9.97 -8.93 -6.81
N GLN A 100 10.95 -9.04 -5.90
CA GLN A 100 12.17 -9.82 -6.12
C GLN A 100 11.87 -11.31 -6.30
N VAL A 101 10.99 -11.90 -5.49
CA VAL A 101 10.56 -13.30 -5.65
C VAL A 101 9.94 -13.53 -7.03
N ARG A 102 9.16 -12.58 -7.53
CA ARG A 102 8.49 -12.68 -8.83
C ARG A 102 9.44 -12.54 -10.01
N THR A 103 10.42 -11.63 -9.93
CA THR A 103 11.22 -11.21 -11.10
C THR A 103 12.60 -11.84 -11.15
N GLN A 104 13.14 -12.33 -10.05
CA GLN A 104 14.51 -12.82 -9.98
C GLN A 104 14.58 -14.33 -10.25
N ALA A 105 14.88 -14.70 -11.48
CA ALA A 105 14.98 -16.10 -11.91
C ALA A 105 16.14 -16.88 -11.22
N ARG A 106 17.26 -16.19 -10.89
CA ARG A 106 18.41 -16.78 -10.22
C ARG A 106 18.65 -16.06 -8.90
N PRO A 107 18.18 -16.62 -7.77
CA PRO A 107 18.41 -16.01 -6.46
C PRO A 107 19.90 -16.10 -6.08
N PRO A 108 20.42 -15.09 -5.35
CA PRO A 108 21.85 -15.04 -4.97
C PRO A 108 22.24 -16.11 -3.96
N ALA A 109 21.28 -16.61 -3.19
CA ALA A 109 21.45 -17.68 -2.21
C ALA A 109 20.17 -18.47 -2.02
N THR A 110 20.30 -19.67 -1.47
CA THR A 110 19.21 -20.55 -1.07
C THR A 110 19.26 -20.83 0.42
N TRP A 111 18.13 -21.11 1.02
CA TRP A 111 18.00 -21.45 2.42
C TRP A 111 17.23 -22.76 2.61
N VAL A 112 17.70 -23.57 3.56
CA VAL A 112 17.06 -24.81 4.00
C VAL A 112 16.95 -24.78 5.51
N ARG A 113 15.76 -24.98 6.05
CA ARG A 113 15.50 -24.98 7.48
C ARG A 113 16.28 -26.09 8.20
N ASN A 114 16.84 -25.75 9.37
CA ASN A 114 17.37 -26.78 10.27
C ASN A 114 16.22 -27.38 11.08
N ASN A 115 15.59 -28.32 10.96
CA ASN A 115 14.39 -28.84 11.61
C ASN A 115 14.58 -29.19 13.10
N GLU A 116 15.46 -28.51 13.82
CA GLU A 116 15.87 -28.78 15.20
C GLU A 116 15.16 -27.89 16.23
N GLY A 117 14.44 -26.84 15.78
CA GLY A 117 13.72 -25.88 16.65
C GLY A 117 12.43 -26.42 17.26
N LEU A 118 11.75 -25.55 18.04
CA LEU A 118 10.46 -25.83 18.70
C LEU A 118 9.36 -26.27 17.71
N ILE A 119 9.33 -25.66 16.52
CA ILE A 119 8.38 -26.00 15.47
C ILE A 119 9.09 -26.84 14.42
N LYS A 120 8.79 -28.12 14.35
CA LYS A 120 9.35 -29.06 13.38
C LYS A 120 8.37 -29.29 12.22
N THR A 121 8.88 -29.32 10.99
CA THR A 121 8.09 -29.73 9.83
C THR A 121 8.13 -31.24 9.67
N LYS A 122 6.99 -31.83 9.33
CA LYS A 122 6.94 -33.27 8.98
C LYS A 122 7.51 -33.45 7.57
N GLY A 123 8.62 -34.17 7.44
CA GLY A 123 9.29 -34.44 6.19
C GLY A 123 10.54 -33.60 5.95
N THR A 124 11.19 -33.80 4.79
CA THR A 124 12.43 -33.10 4.42
C THR A 124 12.18 -31.61 4.18
N PRO A 125 12.92 -30.72 4.86
CA PRO A 125 12.78 -29.27 4.65
C PRO A 125 13.05 -28.89 3.18
N LYS A 126 12.14 -28.09 2.61
CA LYS A 126 12.28 -27.62 1.23
C LYS A 126 13.35 -26.53 1.14
N ARG A 127 14.14 -26.56 0.08
CA ARG A 127 15.03 -25.46 -0.29
C ARG A 127 14.22 -24.33 -0.88
N ILE A 128 14.39 -23.12 -0.37
CA ILE A 128 13.77 -21.90 -0.88
C ILE A 128 14.83 -20.84 -1.19
N SER A 129 14.49 -19.83 -2.01
CA SER A 129 15.40 -18.69 -2.24
C SER A 129 15.49 -17.82 -0.98
N ILE A 130 16.62 -17.13 -0.81
CA ILE A 130 16.80 -16.17 0.29
C ILE A 130 15.81 -15.01 0.20
N ASN A 131 15.36 -14.65 -1.01
CA ASN A 131 14.35 -13.63 -1.23
C ASN A 131 12.96 -14.11 -0.74
N LEU A 132 12.61 -15.38 -0.97
CA LEU A 132 11.38 -15.96 -0.45
C LEU A 132 11.42 -16.10 1.08
N TRP A 133 12.59 -16.45 1.62
CA TRP A 133 12.81 -16.47 3.06
C TRP A 133 12.58 -15.09 3.69
N SER A 134 13.17 -14.02 3.10
CA SER A 134 12.98 -12.66 3.60
C SER A 134 11.53 -12.18 3.47
N HIS A 135 10.83 -12.56 2.40
CA HIS A 135 9.41 -12.27 2.22
C HIS A 135 8.58 -12.89 3.37
N PHE A 136 8.77 -14.17 3.64
CA PHE A 136 8.08 -14.84 4.77
C PHE A 136 8.45 -14.27 6.14
N ALA A 137 9.69 -13.82 6.33
CA ALA A 137 10.10 -13.17 7.57
C ALA A 137 9.35 -11.84 7.78
N PHE A 138 9.30 -11.00 6.75
CA PHE A 138 8.55 -9.74 6.82
C PHE A 138 7.04 -9.96 6.93
N ASP A 139 6.48 -10.94 6.21
CA ASP A 139 5.07 -11.31 6.32
C ASP A 139 4.72 -11.74 7.75
N SER A 140 5.58 -12.54 8.38
CA SER A 140 5.36 -12.98 9.76
C SER A 140 5.35 -11.82 10.75
N LEU A 141 6.27 -10.87 10.60
CA LEU A 141 6.31 -9.65 11.42
C LEU A 141 5.09 -8.77 11.17
N TRP A 142 4.68 -8.63 9.91
CA TRP A 142 3.52 -7.82 9.54
C TRP A 142 2.21 -8.43 10.06
N VAL A 143 2.04 -9.74 9.95
CA VAL A 143 0.88 -10.44 10.51
C VAL A 143 0.84 -10.29 12.03
N THR A 144 1.98 -10.43 12.71
CA THR A 144 2.06 -10.20 14.18
C THR A 144 1.67 -8.77 14.53
N ASN A 145 2.24 -7.78 13.81
CA ASN A 145 1.87 -6.37 13.98
C ASN A 145 0.37 -6.13 13.70
N GLY A 146 -0.18 -6.77 12.66
CA GLY A 146 -1.59 -6.68 12.30
C GLY A 146 -2.52 -7.26 13.37
N VAL A 147 -2.16 -8.39 14.00
CA VAL A 147 -2.92 -8.94 15.13
C VAL A 147 -2.92 -7.98 16.32
N ILE A 148 -1.75 -7.43 16.67
CA ILE A 148 -1.64 -6.42 17.73
C ILE A 148 -2.50 -5.20 17.40
N PHE A 149 -2.42 -4.72 16.15
CA PHE A 149 -3.22 -3.59 15.67
C PHE A 149 -4.72 -3.84 15.82
N ILE A 150 -5.23 -4.99 15.38
CA ILE A 150 -6.66 -5.34 15.48
C ILE A 150 -7.10 -5.38 16.95
N VAL A 151 -6.30 -6.00 17.84
CA VAL A 151 -6.62 -6.03 19.27
C VAL A 151 -6.70 -4.60 19.84
N LEU A 152 -5.69 -3.77 19.58
CA LEU A 152 -5.67 -2.39 20.05
C LEU A 152 -6.81 -1.55 19.47
N LEU A 153 -7.13 -1.76 18.18
CA LEU A 153 -8.22 -1.08 17.48
C LEU A 153 -9.57 -1.31 18.18
N PHE A 154 -9.87 -2.56 18.54
CA PHE A 154 -11.13 -2.89 19.20
C PHE A 154 -11.14 -2.53 20.69
N VAL A 155 -10.06 -2.81 21.43
CA VAL A 155 -9.99 -2.49 22.88
C VAL A 155 -10.04 -0.98 23.15
N SER A 156 -9.45 -0.17 22.26
CA SER A 156 -9.47 1.30 22.43
C SER A 156 -10.71 1.99 21.87
N GLY A 157 -11.65 1.27 21.24
CA GLY A 157 -12.80 1.85 20.58
C GLY A 157 -12.49 2.55 19.24
N GLN A 158 -11.24 2.60 18.80
CA GLN A 158 -10.84 3.25 17.54
C GLN A 158 -11.43 2.57 16.29
N TRP A 159 -11.95 1.35 16.42
CA TRP A 159 -12.69 0.67 15.36
C TRP A 159 -13.90 1.47 14.88
N MET A 160 -14.57 2.25 15.75
CA MET A 160 -15.70 3.10 15.41
C MET A 160 -15.36 4.16 14.35
N ARG A 161 -14.08 4.48 14.19
CA ARG A 161 -13.59 5.48 13.23
C ARG A 161 -13.19 4.89 11.88
N VAL A 162 -13.15 3.55 11.74
CA VAL A 162 -12.71 2.87 10.51
C VAL A 162 -13.68 1.80 10.02
N VAL A 163 -14.74 1.50 10.79
CA VAL A 163 -15.78 0.56 10.40
C VAL A 163 -17.08 1.34 10.11
N PRO A 164 -17.62 1.26 8.88
CA PRO A 164 -18.90 1.86 8.56
C PRO A 164 -20.02 1.27 9.40
N THR A 165 -20.80 2.11 10.07
CA THR A 165 -21.93 1.71 10.94
C THR A 165 -23.28 2.14 10.39
N SER A 166 -23.32 2.96 9.33
CA SER A 166 -24.52 3.40 8.63
C SER A 166 -24.37 3.22 7.12
N TRP A 167 -25.48 2.95 6.42
CA TRP A 167 -25.52 2.87 4.96
C TRP A 167 -25.32 4.23 4.28
N ASP A 168 -25.49 5.34 5.01
CA ASP A 168 -25.24 6.70 4.52
C ASP A 168 -23.77 6.91 4.10
N VAL A 169 -22.88 6.06 4.56
CA VAL A 169 -21.47 6.07 4.14
C VAL A 169 -21.33 5.94 2.61
N ILE A 170 -22.22 5.22 1.93
CA ILE A 170 -22.13 5.00 0.48
C ILE A 170 -22.41 6.29 -0.31
N PRO A 171 -23.57 6.96 -0.17
CA PRO A 171 -23.81 8.21 -0.88
C PRO A 171 -22.84 9.32 -0.45
N ASN A 172 -22.46 9.40 0.83
CA ASN A 172 -21.44 10.34 1.29
C ASN A 172 -20.07 10.06 0.67
N ALA A 173 -19.67 8.79 0.48
CA ALA A 173 -18.42 8.47 -0.20
C ALA A 173 -18.44 8.88 -1.69
N ILE A 174 -19.61 8.83 -2.36
CA ILE A 174 -19.77 9.35 -3.72
C ILE A 174 -19.53 10.85 -3.74
N SER A 175 -20.14 11.61 -2.83
CA SER A 175 -19.92 13.06 -2.71
C SER A 175 -18.46 13.40 -2.44
N ALA A 176 -17.82 12.74 -1.46
CA ALA A 176 -16.41 12.94 -1.19
C ALA A 176 -15.52 12.60 -2.41
N GLY A 177 -15.85 11.52 -3.15
CA GLY A 177 -15.15 11.16 -4.38
C GLY A 177 -15.26 12.24 -5.47
N LEU A 178 -16.45 12.84 -5.64
CA LEU A 178 -16.66 13.94 -6.57
C LEU A 178 -15.87 15.20 -6.15
N GLN A 179 -15.82 15.51 -4.85
CA GLN A 179 -15.00 16.60 -4.32
C GLN A 179 -13.50 16.35 -4.63
N TYR A 180 -12.99 15.15 -4.40
CA TYR A 180 -11.60 14.82 -4.74
C TYR A 180 -11.30 14.95 -6.24
N VAL A 181 -12.18 14.46 -7.11
CA VAL A 181 -11.98 14.55 -8.58
C VAL A 181 -12.13 15.99 -9.07
N SER A 182 -12.99 16.80 -8.46
CA SER A 182 -13.14 18.22 -8.81
C SER A 182 -11.98 19.10 -8.37
N LEU A 183 -11.02 18.57 -7.61
CA LEU A 183 -9.92 19.27 -6.93
C LEU A 183 -10.41 20.30 -5.88
N ASP A 184 -11.65 20.20 -5.45
CA ASP A 184 -12.19 20.88 -4.28
C ASP A 184 -12.12 19.91 -3.09
N TRP A 185 -10.90 19.68 -2.63
CA TRP A 185 -10.63 18.59 -1.70
C TRP A 185 -11.17 18.87 -0.31
N PRO A 186 -11.86 17.89 0.31
CA PRO A 186 -12.30 18.00 1.68
C PRO A 186 -11.09 18.25 2.60
N THR A 187 -11.16 19.29 3.40
CA THR A 187 -10.11 19.63 4.39
C THR A 187 -10.54 19.28 5.80
N ASP A 188 -11.33 18.22 5.92
CA ASP A 188 -11.89 17.76 7.19
C ASP A 188 -10.82 17.56 8.25
N ASN A 189 -11.23 17.78 9.51
CA ASN A 189 -10.34 17.56 10.62
C ASN A 189 -10.25 16.08 10.97
N GLY A 190 -9.29 15.36 10.36
CA GLY A 190 -9.05 13.94 10.59
C GLY A 190 -8.76 13.57 12.05
N TRP A 191 -8.48 14.56 12.92
CA TRP A 191 -8.40 14.34 14.35
C TRP A 191 -9.76 13.95 14.95
N VAL A 192 -10.82 14.57 14.45
CA VAL A 192 -12.20 14.34 14.91
C VAL A 192 -12.85 13.22 14.13
N ASN A 193 -12.89 13.34 12.80
CA ASN A 193 -13.59 12.39 11.92
C ASN A 193 -12.90 12.26 10.56
N TYR A 194 -13.20 11.19 9.85
CA TYR A 194 -12.82 10.97 8.46
C TYR A 194 -14.04 11.22 7.55
N ASN A 195 -13.80 11.67 6.32
CA ASN A 195 -14.86 11.62 5.33
C ASN A 195 -15.20 10.17 4.95
N SER A 196 -16.38 9.97 4.36
CA SER A 196 -16.91 8.64 4.08
C SER A 196 -16.07 7.83 3.11
N LEU A 197 -15.40 8.49 2.15
CA LEU A 197 -14.49 7.78 1.23
C LEU A 197 -13.23 7.28 1.94
N GLN A 198 -12.67 8.07 2.85
CA GLN A 198 -11.55 7.65 3.71
C GLN A 198 -11.98 6.48 4.60
N LEU A 199 -13.16 6.56 5.20
CA LEU A 199 -13.71 5.49 6.06
C LEU A 199 -13.82 4.16 5.29
N ILE A 200 -14.42 4.18 4.09
CA ILE A 200 -14.50 2.98 3.24
C ILE A 200 -13.10 2.49 2.82
N ALA A 201 -12.21 3.39 2.43
CA ALA A 201 -10.85 3.03 2.01
C ALA A 201 -10.06 2.37 3.15
N TYR A 202 -10.18 2.86 4.37
CA TYR A 202 -9.53 2.24 5.55
C TYR A 202 -10.17 0.90 5.90
N PHE A 203 -11.51 0.81 5.86
CA PHE A 203 -12.20 -0.46 6.05
C PHE A 203 -11.76 -1.51 5.04
N MET A 204 -11.75 -1.18 3.75
CA MET A 204 -11.30 -2.07 2.68
C MET A 204 -9.85 -2.50 2.85
N THR A 205 -8.97 -1.59 3.26
CA THR A 205 -7.55 -1.87 3.47
C THR A 205 -7.34 -2.81 4.66
N ILE A 206 -7.97 -2.54 5.80
CA ILE A 206 -7.77 -3.27 7.06
C ILE A 206 -8.49 -4.63 7.04
N PHE A 207 -9.76 -4.66 6.62
CA PHE A 207 -10.63 -5.82 6.81
C PHE A 207 -10.81 -6.67 5.55
N ILE A 208 -10.41 -6.19 4.38
CA ILE A 208 -10.51 -6.94 3.13
C ILE A 208 -9.14 -7.20 2.51
N ALA A 209 -8.39 -6.15 2.16
CA ALA A 209 -7.12 -6.31 1.43
C ALA A 209 -6.05 -7.00 2.28
N ALA A 210 -5.88 -6.59 3.54
CA ALA A 210 -4.90 -7.21 4.44
C ALA A 210 -5.19 -8.69 4.70
N PRO A 211 -6.41 -9.13 5.08
CA PRO A 211 -6.75 -10.54 5.18
C PRO A 211 -6.58 -11.32 3.87
N LEU A 212 -6.92 -10.74 2.71
CA LEU A 212 -6.69 -11.37 1.41
C LEU A 212 -5.20 -11.58 1.14
N ALA A 213 -4.34 -10.60 1.46
CA ALA A 213 -2.89 -10.77 1.33
C ALA A 213 -2.38 -11.93 2.19
N VAL A 214 -2.83 -12.01 3.45
CA VAL A 214 -2.45 -13.09 4.38
C VAL A 214 -2.95 -14.45 3.90
N ILE A 215 -4.23 -14.57 3.53
CA ILE A 215 -4.85 -15.83 3.11
C ILE A 215 -4.22 -16.35 1.82
N THR A 216 -4.00 -15.46 0.84
CA THR A 216 -3.36 -15.83 -0.43
C THR A 216 -1.90 -16.19 -0.24
N GLY A 217 -1.15 -15.44 0.58
CA GLY A 217 0.23 -15.74 0.94
C GLY A 217 0.35 -17.08 1.67
N ALA A 218 -0.48 -17.33 2.67
CA ALA A 218 -0.54 -18.61 3.40
C ALA A 218 -0.83 -19.78 2.45
N ARG A 219 -1.77 -19.63 1.52
CA ARG A 219 -2.10 -20.67 0.52
C ARG A 219 -0.92 -21.04 -0.38
N MET A 220 -0.09 -20.08 -0.73
CA MET A 220 1.10 -20.28 -1.56
C MET A 220 2.33 -20.73 -0.77
N SER A 221 2.28 -20.64 0.57
CA SER A 221 3.40 -20.96 1.43
C SER A 221 3.57 -22.48 1.65
N GLY A 222 4.74 -22.87 2.15
CA GLY A 222 4.99 -24.23 2.59
C GLY A 222 4.25 -24.64 3.88
N ALA A 223 3.63 -23.71 4.59
CA ALA A 223 2.83 -23.95 5.80
C ALA A 223 1.41 -24.47 5.48
N TRP A 224 0.96 -24.31 4.24
CA TRP A 224 -0.38 -24.78 3.85
C TRP A 224 -0.49 -26.31 3.93
N PRO A 225 -1.59 -26.85 4.50
CA PRO A 225 -1.75 -28.29 4.71
C PRO A 225 -1.99 -29.03 3.37
N ALA A 226 -0.92 -29.53 2.75
CA ALA A 226 -0.96 -30.20 1.45
C ALA A 226 -1.90 -31.42 1.43
N ARG A 227 -2.11 -32.10 2.58
CA ARG A 227 -2.97 -33.29 2.71
C ARG A 227 -4.46 -32.95 2.85
N ALA A 228 -4.85 -31.70 3.06
CA ALA A 228 -6.25 -31.28 3.20
C ALA A 228 -6.93 -31.21 1.82
N THR A 229 -7.26 -32.36 1.23
CA THR A 229 -7.77 -32.47 -0.17
C THR A 229 -9.04 -31.66 -0.40
N ARG A 230 -10.00 -31.65 0.54
CA ARG A 230 -11.22 -30.84 0.46
C ARG A 230 -10.92 -29.34 0.42
N LEU A 231 -10.05 -28.87 1.33
CA LEU A 231 -9.63 -27.48 1.37
C LEU A 231 -8.87 -27.06 0.10
N ASN A 232 -8.00 -27.94 -0.43
CA ASN A 232 -7.25 -27.70 -1.66
C ASN A 232 -8.15 -27.62 -2.89
N LYS A 233 -9.28 -28.37 -2.92
CA LYS A 233 -10.31 -28.26 -3.97
C LYS A 233 -11.14 -26.99 -3.84
N LEU A 234 -11.51 -26.61 -2.60
CA LEU A 234 -12.30 -25.41 -2.33
C LEU A 234 -11.51 -24.13 -2.64
N TYR A 235 -10.23 -24.13 -2.32
CA TYR A 235 -9.33 -22.99 -2.56
C TYR A 235 -8.07 -23.44 -3.32
N PRO A 236 -8.16 -23.53 -4.67
CA PRO A 236 -7.02 -23.85 -5.53
C PRO A 236 -5.89 -22.82 -5.43
N VAL A 237 -4.64 -23.27 -5.57
CA VAL A 237 -3.48 -22.36 -5.48
C VAL A 237 -3.44 -21.34 -6.61
N GLU A 238 -4.06 -21.65 -7.72
CA GLU A 238 -4.21 -20.80 -8.91
C GLU A 238 -4.97 -19.52 -8.56
N TRP A 239 -6.02 -19.62 -7.76
CA TRP A 239 -6.78 -18.47 -7.27
C TRP A 239 -5.94 -17.60 -6.35
N ALA A 240 -5.19 -18.23 -5.43
CA ALA A 240 -4.27 -17.48 -4.57
C ALA A 240 -3.24 -16.68 -5.39
N ARG A 241 -2.65 -17.30 -6.42
CA ARG A 241 -1.69 -16.64 -7.32
C ARG A 241 -2.33 -15.52 -8.14
N ALA A 242 -3.56 -15.72 -8.61
CA ALA A 242 -4.30 -14.72 -9.39
C ALA A 242 -4.67 -13.50 -8.54
N ILE A 243 -4.97 -13.68 -7.25
CA ILE A 243 -5.43 -12.62 -6.35
C ILE A 243 -4.27 -11.89 -5.66
N HIS A 244 -3.19 -12.57 -5.31
CA HIS A 244 -2.10 -12.00 -4.49
C HIS A 244 -1.42 -10.79 -5.15
N LEU A 245 -1.14 -10.84 -6.45
CA LEU A 245 -0.55 -9.71 -7.16
C LEU A 245 -1.50 -8.51 -7.28
N PRO A 246 -2.77 -8.64 -7.67
CA PRO A 246 -3.75 -7.55 -7.62
C PRO A 246 -3.87 -6.91 -6.23
N VAL A 247 -3.86 -7.70 -5.15
CA VAL A 247 -3.88 -7.17 -3.77
C VAL A 247 -2.61 -6.35 -3.48
N MET A 248 -1.43 -6.81 -3.92
CA MET A 248 -0.21 -6.00 -3.81
C MET A 248 -0.33 -4.68 -4.58
N LEU A 249 -0.88 -4.71 -5.81
CA LEU A 249 -1.08 -3.50 -6.61
C LEU A 249 -2.10 -2.55 -5.97
N TYR A 250 -3.14 -3.08 -5.31
CA TYR A 250 -4.05 -2.29 -4.50
C TYR A 250 -3.31 -1.54 -3.39
N PHE A 251 -2.44 -2.22 -2.63
CA PHE A 251 -1.64 -1.55 -1.59
C PHE A 251 -0.72 -0.46 -2.16
N VAL A 252 -0.05 -0.72 -3.29
CA VAL A 252 0.79 0.29 -3.96
C VAL A 252 -0.03 1.51 -4.36
N PHE A 253 -1.19 1.30 -4.97
CA PHE A 253 -2.10 2.37 -5.37
C PHE A 253 -2.65 3.14 -4.16
N PHE A 254 -3.13 2.42 -3.14
CA PHE A 254 -3.62 3.01 -1.90
C PHE A 254 -2.55 3.87 -1.23
N ILE A 255 -1.31 3.35 -1.08
CA ILE A 255 -0.20 4.10 -0.47
C ILE A 255 0.10 5.36 -1.29
N PHE A 256 0.14 5.27 -2.61
CA PHE A 256 0.40 6.41 -3.48
C PHE A 256 -0.65 7.52 -3.27
N ILE A 257 -1.94 7.19 -3.40
CA ILE A 257 -3.03 8.16 -3.20
C ILE A 257 -3.02 8.71 -1.77
N HIS A 258 -2.85 7.84 -0.76
CA HIS A 258 -2.79 8.24 0.63
C HIS A 258 -1.68 9.27 0.90
N VAL A 259 -0.47 9.02 0.41
CA VAL A 259 0.66 9.94 0.59
C VAL A 259 0.40 11.26 -0.13
N VAL A 260 -0.10 11.24 -1.37
CA VAL A 260 -0.46 12.47 -2.10
C VAL A 260 -1.47 13.29 -1.29
N LEU A 261 -2.55 12.67 -0.81
CA LEU A 261 -3.60 13.37 -0.06
C LEU A 261 -3.08 13.90 1.29
N VAL A 262 -2.29 13.14 2.04
CA VAL A 262 -1.69 13.61 3.30
C VAL A 262 -0.92 14.92 3.12
N PHE A 263 -0.13 15.03 2.04
CA PHE A 263 0.64 16.24 1.78
C PHE A 263 -0.20 17.36 1.17
N ALA A 264 -1.19 17.05 0.35
CA ALA A 264 -2.00 18.04 -0.37
C ALA A 264 -3.10 18.66 0.49
N THR A 265 -3.61 17.96 1.54
CA THR A 265 -4.71 18.42 2.39
C THR A 265 -4.27 19.03 3.73
N GLY A 266 -2.98 19.26 3.92
CA GLY A 266 -2.44 19.89 5.13
C GLY A 266 -1.34 19.05 5.79
N ALA A 267 -0.16 19.02 5.16
CA ALA A 267 0.95 18.16 5.51
C ALA A 267 1.32 18.19 7.01
N LEU A 268 1.57 19.37 7.57
CA LEU A 268 2.00 19.50 8.98
C LEU A 268 0.92 19.00 9.94
N ARG A 269 -0.34 19.41 9.72
CA ARG A 269 -1.48 18.97 10.53
C ARG A 269 -1.61 17.44 10.50
N ASN A 270 -1.63 16.84 9.33
CA ASN A 270 -1.80 15.40 9.16
C ASN A 270 -0.63 14.60 9.77
N LEU A 271 0.60 15.10 9.64
CA LEU A 271 1.77 14.49 10.26
C LEU A 271 1.77 14.63 11.79
N ASN A 272 1.29 15.76 12.33
CA ASN A 272 1.12 15.91 13.77
C ASN A 272 0.08 14.95 14.34
N HIS A 273 -1.05 14.76 13.64
CA HIS A 273 -2.06 13.78 14.06
C HIS A 273 -1.45 12.39 14.18
N MET A 274 -0.74 11.93 13.15
CA MET A 274 -0.28 10.54 13.05
C MET A 274 1.02 10.28 13.81
N TYR A 275 2.01 11.17 13.73
CA TYR A 275 3.35 10.89 14.25
C TYR A 275 3.61 11.53 15.61
N ALA A 276 2.94 12.64 15.94
CA ALA A 276 3.09 13.30 17.23
C ALA A 276 1.92 13.03 18.18
N ALA A 277 0.83 12.38 17.73
CA ALA A 277 -0.42 12.22 18.47
C ALA A 277 -0.94 13.57 19.01
N GLN A 278 -0.88 14.62 18.18
CA GLN A 278 -1.27 16.00 18.50
C GLN A 278 -2.33 16.47 17.50
N GLY A 279 -3.41 17.04 18.03
CA GLY A 279 -4.49 17.63 17.28
C GLY A 279 -5.48 18.32 18.22
N SER A 280 -6.46 19.02 17.64
CA SER A 280 -7.48 19.75 18.38
C SER A 280 -8.86 19.58 17.73
N LEU A 281 -9.92 19.86 18.47
CA LEU A 281 -11.29 19.78 17.99
C LEU A 281 -11.57 20.80 16.86
N ASP A 282 -10.98 21.98 16.97
CA ASP A 282 -11.10 23.06 15.98
C ASP A 282 -10.18 22.90 14.76
N GLY A 283 -9.25 21.93 14.81
CA GLY A 283 -8.29 21.65 13.73
C GLY A 283 -7.20 22.71 13.54
N VAL A 284 -7.11 23.71 14.41
CA VAL A 284 -6.17 24.85 14.31
C VAL A 284 -4.96 24.65 15.19
N GLN A 285 -5.15 24.24 16.44
CA GLN A 285 -4.03 23.99 17.34
C GLN A 285 -3.17 22.84 16.79
N TYR A 286 -1.86 23.03 16.80
CA TYR A 286 -0.84 22.13 16.22
C TYR A 286 -0.83 22.04 14.68
N ALA A 287 -1.67 22.78 13.94
CA ALA A 287 -1.70 22.71 12.47
C ALA A 287 -0.36 23.09 11.84
N ASP A 288 0.36 24.06 12.42
CA ASP A 288 1.65 24.58 11.94
C ASP A 288 2.85 24.04 12.72
N ASN A 289 2.63 23.09 13.65
CA ASN A 289 3.70 22.51 14.46
C ASN A 289 4.53 21.51 13.62
N TRP A 290 5.86 21.56 13.74
CA TRP A 290 6.79 20.71 12.99
C TRP A 290 7.14 19.39 13.69
N THR A 291 6.63 19.10 14.87
CA THR A 291 6.98 17.91 15.64
C THR A 291 6.68 16.62 14.87
N GLY A 292 5.47 16.51 14.32
CA GLY A 292 5.08 15.34 13.53
C GLY A 292 5.90 15.17 12.24
N PHE A 293 6.29 16.28 11.61
CA PHE A 293 7.18 16.26 10.45
C PHE A 293 8.56 15.67 10.77
N TRP A 294 9.19 16.09 11.88
CA TRP A 294 10.51 15.59 12.24
C TRP A 294 10.49 14.12 12.65
N ILE A 295 9.42 13.66 13.32
CA ILE A 295 9.24 12.24 13.65
C ILE A 295 9.02 11.43 12.36
N PHE A 296 8.20 11.92 11.44
CA PHE A 296 8.02 11.31 10.12
C PHE A 296 9.33 11.25 9.33
N PHE A 297 10.10 12.33 9.29
CA PHE A 297 11.41 12.37 8.61
C PHE A 297 12.35 11.31 9.18
N ALA A 298 12.47 11.23 10.52
CA ALA A 298 13.26 10.19 11.16
C ALA A 298 12.77 8.78 10.82
N SER A 299 11.46 8.57 10.80
CA SER A 299 10.82 7.31 10.37
C SER A 299 11.18 6.96 8.93
N LEU A 300 11.16 7.94 8.04
CA LEU A 300 11.52 7.76 6.62
C LEU A 300 12.99 7.37 6.46
N VAL A 301 13.90 7.98 7.23
CA VAL A 301 15.33 7.60 7.26
C VAL A 301 15.49 6.13 7.68
N VAL A 302 14.74 5.68 8.69
CA VAL A 302 14.76 4.27 9.12
C VAL A 302 14.22 3.34 8.03
N VAL A 303 13.11 3.71 7.36
CA VAL A 303 12.55 2.92 6.24
C VAL A 303 13.55 2.82 5.09
N ILE A 304 14.15 3.93 4.67
CA ILE A 304 15.17 3.94 3.60
C ILE A 304 16.39 3.11 4.02
N GLY A 305 16.86 3.25 5.25
CA GLY A 305 17.93 2.43 5.81
C GLY A 305 17.60 0.94 5.77
N GLY A 306 16.37 0.58 6.17
CA GLY A 306 15.84 -0.79 6.08
C GLY A 306 15.82 -1.33 4.65
N VAL A 307 15.35 -0.53 3.69
CA VAL A 307 15.34 -0.91 2.26
C VAL A 307 16.76 -1.11 1.73
N ILE A 308 17.71 -0.25 2.10
CA ILE A 308 19.12 -0.38 1.71
C ILE A 308 19.76 -1.63 2.35
N ALA A 309 19.47 -1.88 3.63
CA ALA A 309 19.98 -3.03 4.37
C ALA A 309 19.32 -4.35 3.94
N ALA A 310 18.13 -4.32 3.33
CA ALA A 310 17.40 -5.51 2.89
C ALA A 310 18.08 -6.20 1.68
N ARG A 311 19.27 -6.75 1.91
CA ARG A 311 20.11 -7.42 0.91
C ARG A 311 20.50 -8.82 1.40
N PRO A 312 20.83 -9.75 0.49
CA PRO A 312 21.26 -11.10 0.86
C PRO A 312 22.45 -11.13 1.83
N LEU A 313 23.35 -10.14 1.76
CA LEU A 313 24.47 -9.99 2.68
C LEU A 313 24.03 -9.85 4.15
N VAL A 314 22.91 -9.12 4.38
CA VAL A 314 22.33 -8.91 5.73
C VAL A 314 21.43 -10.09 6.11
N PHE A 315 20.67 -10.63 5.16
CA PHE A 315 19.74 -11.72 5.47
C PHE A 315 20.40 -13.07 5.66
N ALA A 316 21.50 -13.36 4.97
CA ALA A 316 22.14 -14.66 5.05
C ALA A 316 22.64 -15.02 6.46
N PRO A 317 23.32 -14.15 7.21
CA PRO A 317 23.66 -14.42 8.61
C PRO A 317 22.43 -14.66 9.51
N ILE A 318 21.38 -13.84 9.35
CA ILE A 318 20.14 -13.94 10.15
C ILE A 318 19.43 -15.27 9.82
N ALA A 319 19.30 -15.59 8.54
CA ALA A 319 18.70 -16.84 8.09
C ALA A 319 19.53 -18.07 8.53
N GLY A 320 20.84 -17.89 8.64
CA GLY A 320 21.79 -18.90 9.12
C GLY A 320 21.52 -19.35 10.55
N LEU A 321 20.92 -18.50 11.39
CA LEU A 321 20.49 -18.86 12.76
C LEU A 321 19.37 -19.90 12.78
N MET A 322 18.57 -19.97 11.71
CA MET A 322 17.38 -20.83 11.62
C MET A 322 17.52 -21.95 10.58
N GLY A 323 18.64 -22.00 9.86
CA GLY A 323 18.84 -22.98 8.78
C GLY A 323 20.20 -22.89 8.12
N LYS A 324 20.39 -23.65 7.04
CA LYS A 324 21.61 -23.63 6.23
C LYS A 324 21.41 -22.73 5.03
N VAL A 325 22.28 -21.73 4.88
CA VAL A 325 22.35 -20.86 3.70
C VAL A 325 23.43 -21.40 2.77
N GLY A 326 23.11 -21.58 1.48
CA GLY A 326 24.03 -22.04 0.45
C GLY A 326 23.85 -21.22 -0.84
N ARG A 327 24.85 -21.28 -1.71
CA ARG A 327 24.80 -20.73 -3.07
C ARG A 327 24.14 -21.69 -4.04
#